data_e56d39b1cd2417bd17a4fde8fb91facd
#
_entry.id   e56d39b1cd2417bd17a4fde8fb91facd
#
_cell.length_a   1.000
_cell.length_b   1.000
_cell.length_c   1.000
_cell.angle_alpha   90.00
_cell.angle_beta   90.00
_cell.angle_gamma   90.00
#
_symmetry.space_group_name_H-M   'P 1'
#
loop_
_entity.id
_entity.type
_entity.pdbx_description
1 polymer ?
#
loop_
_entity_poly.entity_id
_entity_poly.type
_entity_poly.pdbx_seq_one_letter_code
_entity_poly.pdbx_strand_id
1 'polypeptide(L)'
;KKTDKNLKSYVDHRFSNEKKFQKKLKDNSYVNTYDLHANASKEYLKDLGLPKTILDSSKITGTIGHDPKSNKGIMSVSPKILDKDIGKFQWTANNSTQFFESPLFKKKYSVKNSELLETAAQIFDEDPSDYKDEGLSNANFDLNNKLGIVHSQQEDVEKLIKRYTDLVIDQLEDDDFEKGKKEKVKIDGETKNLKPITLNISRDKAKKITVAALKKAKNDKELQRLSSINE
;
A
#
# COMPACT_ATOMS: atom_id res chain seq x y z
N LYS A 1 26.41 -19.54 1.30
CA LYS A 1 26.35 -19.54 -0.20
C LYS A 1 25.15 -20.29 -0.79
N LYS A 2 24.87 -21.54 -0.41
CA LYS A 2 23.71 -22.30 -0.97
C LYS A 2 22.38 -21.81 -0.41
N THR A 3 22.34 -21.49 0.88
CA THR A 3 21.16 -20.95 1.58
C THR A 3 20.83 -19.53 1.11
N ASP A 4 21.82 -18.68 0.93
CA ASP A 4 21.73 -17.38 0.30
C ASP A 4 21.08 -17.44 -1.07
N LYS A 5 21.58 -18.35 -1.94
CA LYS A 5 21.06 -18.53 -3.29
C LYS A 5 19.59 -18.99 -3.27
N ASN A 6 19.25 -19.86 -2.34
CA ASN A 6 17.87 -20.34 -2.17
C ASN A 6 16.95 -19.22 -1.63
N LEU A 7 17.44 -18.39 -0.71
CA LEU A 7 16.66 -17.26 -0.18
C LEU A 7 16.44 -16.20 -1.27
N LYS A 8 17.48 -15.83 -2.02
CA LYS A 8 17.36 -14.95 -3.19
C LYS A 8 16.36 -15.52 -4.21
N SER A 9 16.45 -16.81 -4.54
CA SER A 9 15.52 -17.46 -5.45
C SER A 9 14.08 -17.45 -4.93
N TYR A 10 13.86 -17.66 -3.64
CA TYR A 10 12.54 -17.57 -3.01
C TYR A 10 11.97 -16.15 -3.10
N VAL A 11 12.75 -15.16 -2.76
CA VAL A 11 12.36 -13.74 -2.82
C VAL A 11 12.02 -13.35 -4.27
N ASP A 12 12.89 -13.68 -5.23
CA ASP A 12 12.66 -13.38 -6.64
C ASP A 12 11.40 -14.07 -7.17
N HIS A 13 11.14 -15.34 -6.77
CA HIS A 13 9.93 -16.06 -7.15
C HIS A 13 8.67 -15.44 -6.53
N ARG A 14 8.72 -15.08 -5.26
CA ARG A 14 7.63 -14.41 -4.53
C ARG A 14 7.24 -13.09 -5.20
N PHE A 15 8.23 -12.26 -5.50
CA PHE A 15 7.99 -10.98 -6.16
C PHE A 15 7.65 -11.12 -7.66
N SER A 16 8.06 -12.20 -8.34
CA SER A 16 7.70 -12.40 -9.74
C SER A 16 6.21 -12.60 -9.95
N ASN A 17 5.54 -13.26 -9.00
CA ASN A 17 4.08 -13.43 -9.05
C ASN A 17 3.37 -12.10 -8.80
N GLU A 18 3.86 -11.31 -7.84
CA GLU A 18 3.38 -9.96 -7.60
C GLU A 18 3.54 -9.08 -8.84
N LYS A 19 4.69 -9.11 -9.50
CA LYS A 19 4.94 -8.41 -10.78
C LYS A 19 3.93 -8.76 -11.85
N LYS A 20 3.66 -10.06 -12.04
CA LYS A 20 2.67 -10.52 -13.03
C LYS A 20 1.26 -10.05 -12.69
N PHE A 21 0.90 -10.08 -11.42
CA PHE A 21 -0.39 -9.61 -10.94
C PHE A 21 -0.55 -8.11 -11.18
N GLN A 22 0.44 -7.33 -10.81
CA GLN A 22 0.40 -5.89 -10.95
C GLN A 22 0.45 -5.45 -12.44
N LYS A 23 1.24 -6.13 -13.27
CA LYS A 23 1.19 -5.88 -14.71
C LYS A 23 -0.22 -6.12 -15.27
N LYS A 24 -0.94 -7.14 -14.78
CA LYS A 24 -2.34 -7.35 -15.15
C LYS A 24 -3.23 -6.19 -14.70
N LEU A 25 -3.00 -5.63 -13.52
CA LEU A 25 -3.76 -4.47 -13.03
C LEU A 25 -3.48 -3.20 -13.86
N LYS A 26 -2.24 -3.02 -14.33
CA LYS A 26 -1.86 -1.90 -15.19
C LYS A 26 -2.55 -1.93 -16.55
N ASP A 27 -2.66 -3.11 -17.16
CA ASP A 27 -3.11 -3.28 -18.54
C ASP A 27 -4.63 -3.60 -18.64
N ASN A 28 -5.27 -3.95 -17.53
CA ASN A 28 -6.67 -4.39 -17.50
C ASN A 28 -7.47 -3.65 -16.44
N SER A 29 -8.77 -3.58 -16.69
CA SER A 29 -9.71 -3.06 -15.71
C SER A 29 -9.76 -3.96 -14.49
N TYR A 30 -9.82 -3.36 -13.31
CA TYR A 30 -9.95 -4.08 -12.05
C TYR A 30 -10.84 -3.33 -11.05
N VAL A 31 -11.40 -4.06 -10.11
CA VAL A 31 -12.03 -3.55 -8.90
C VAL A 31 -11.60 -4.43 -7.74
N ASN A 32 -10.98 -3.82 -6.75
CA ASN A 32 -10.58 -4.49 -5.51
C ASN A 32 -11.43 -3.96 -4.35
N THR A 33 -11.94 -4.86 -3.52
CA THR A 33 -12.68 -4.52 -2.30
C THR A 33 -11.92 -5.05 -1.10
N TYR A 34 -11.82 -4.24 -0.06
CA TYR A 34 -11.09 -4.52 1.17
C TYR A 34 -12.02 -4.33 2.37
N ASP A 35 -12.07 -5.31 3.24
CA ASP A 35 -12.70 -5.16 4.56
C ASP A 35 -11.60 -4.98 5.61
N LEU A 36 -11.62 -3.84 6.28
CA LEU A 36 -10.69 -3.49 7.34
C LEU A 36 -11.39 -3.61 8.69
N HIS A 37 -10.81 -4.42 9.58
CA HIS A 37 -11.25 -4.58 10.95
C HIS A 37 -10.13 -4.10 11.88
N ALA A 38 -10.48 -3.25 12.84
CA ALA A 38 -9.56 -2.89 13.91
C ALA A 38 -9.66 -3.91 15.05
N ASN A 39 -8.50 -4.26 15.63
CA ASN A 39 -8.42 -5.07 16.83
C ASN A 39 -7.48 -4.40 17.83
N ALA A 40 -7.86 -4.39 19.10
CA ALA A 40 -7.03 -3.86 20.18
C ALA A 40 -7.19 -4.70 21.46
N SER A 41 -6.17 -4.67 22.33
CA SER A 41 -6.26 -5.34 23.63
C SER A 41 -7.33 -4.72 24.51
N LYS A 42 -7.91 -5.52 25.40
CA LYS A 42 -8.91 -5.02 26.37
C LYS A 42 -8.35 -3.92 27.28
N GLU A 43 -7.07 -4.04 27.64
CA GLU A 43 -6.40 -3.05 28.49
C GLU A 43 -6.27 -1.72 27.77
N TYR A 44 -5.80 -1.72 26.53
CA TYR A 44 -5.66 -0.51 25.72
C TYR A 44 -7.00 0.20 25.52
N LEU A 45 -8.06 -0.55 25.22
CA LEU A 45 -9.40 0.01 25.06
C LEU A 45 -9.96 0.58 26.36
N LYS A 46 -9.69 -0.07 27.50
CA LYS A 46 -10.07 0.41 28.83
C LYS A 46 -9.40 1.74 29.16
N ASP A 47 -8.11 1.89 28.83
CA ASP A 47 -7.35 3.14 29.03
C ASP A 47 -7.91 4.29 28.18
N LEU A 48 -8.47 3.98 27.00
CA LEU A 48 -9.15 4.95 26.14
C LEU A 48 -10.63 5.18 26.52
N GLY A 49 -11.16 4.47 27.52
CA GLY A 49 -12.58 4.54 27.89
C GLY A 49 -13.53 3.95 26.83
N LEU A 50 -13.03 3.12 25.93
CA LEU A 50 -13.80 2.55 24.82
C LEU A 50 -14.21 1.11 25.10
N PRO A 51 -15.51 0.74 24.95
CA PRO A 51 -15.93 -0.65 25.04
C PRO A 51 -15.41 -1.45 23.83
N LYS A 52 -14.99 -2.70 24.07
CA LYS A 52 -14.49 -3.58 23.01
C LYS A 52 -15.51 -3.81 21.89
N THR A 53 -16.79 -3.81 22.22
CA THR A 53 -17.89 -3.96 21.26
C THR A 53 -17.88 -2.92 20.12
N ILE A 54 -17.30 -1.74 20.34
CA ILE A 54 -17.13 -0.74 19.27
C ILE A 54 -16.27 -1.29 18.14
N LEU A 55 -15.13 -1.92 18.44
CA LEU A 55 -14.26 -2.49 17.41
C LEU A 55 -14.83 -3.78 16.82
N ASP A 56 -15.37 -4.67 17.68
CA ASP A 56 -15.88 -5.98 17.25
C ASP A 56 -17.07 -5.86 16.26
N SER A 57 -17.86 -4.78 16.39
CA SER A 57 -19.04 -4.49 15.55
C SER A 57 -18.83 -3.35 14.55
N SER A 58 -17.58 -2.98 14.31
CA SER A 58 -17.23 -1.93 13.36
C SER A 58 -16.29 -2.47 12.28
N LYS A 59 -16.51 -2.01 11.06
CA LYS A 59 -15.65 -2.30 9.92
C LYS A 59 -15.64 -1.15 8.92
N ILE A 60 -14.62 -1.10 8.11
CA ILE A 60 -14.55 -0.19 6.97
C ILE A 60 -14.39 -1.04 5.71
N THR A 61 -15.37 -0.96 4.81
CA THR A 61 -15.25 -1.56 3.48
C THR A 61 -14.72 -0.50 2.52
N GLY A 62 -13.56 -0.75 1.93
CA GLY A 62 -12.94 0.10 0.92
C GLY A 62 -13.06 -0.55 -0.47
N THR A 63 -13.27 0.24 -1.51
CA THR A 63 -13.22 -0.21 -2.90
C THR A 63 -12.32 0.70 -3.70
N ILE A 64 -11.42 0.12 -4.48
CA ILE A 64 -10.56 0.82 -5.44
C ILE A 64 -10.66 0.09 -6.77
N GLY A 65 -10.94 0.82 -7.84
CA GLY A 65 -10.99 0.26 -9.18
C GLY A 65 -10.49 1.26 -10.22
N HIS A 66 -9.91 0.72 -11.28
CA HIS A 66 -9.42 1.52 -12.40
C HIS A 66 -9.60 0.76 -13.72
N ASP A 67 -10.03 1.48 -14.74
CA ASP A 67 -10.02 1.02 -16.12
C ASP A 67 -9.07 1.91 -16.93
N PRO A 68 -7.84 1.46 -17.19
CA PRO A 68 -6.84 2.24 -17.90
C PRO A 68 -7.22 2.53 -19.36
N LYS A 69 -8.06 1.69 -19.97
CA LYS A 69 -8.46 1.85 -21.38
C LYS A 69 -9.51 2.95 -21.57
N SER A 70 -10.47 3.03 -20.67
CA SER A 70 -11.51 4.08 -20.70
C SER A 70 -11.18 5.25 -19.76
N ASN A 71 -10.03 5.19 -19.08
CA ASN A 71 -9.57 6.15 -18.08
C ASN A 71 -10.68 6.48 -17.05
N LYS A 72 -11.24 5.44 -16.45
CA LYS A 72 -12.24 5.54 -15.40
C LYS A 72 -11.70 5.01 -14.10
N GLY A 73 -11.91 5.76 -13.02
CA GLY A 73 -11.49 5.38 -11.68
C GLY A 73 -12.65 5.40 -10.68
N ILE A 74 -12.53 4.57 -9.65
CA ILE A 74 -13.42 4.56 -8.50
C ILE A 74 -12.60 4.35 -7.23
N MET A 75 -12.91 5.14 -6.21
CA MET A 75 -12.52 4.93 -4.84
C MET A 75 -13.74 5.11 -3.95
N SER A 76 -13.98 4.20 -3.03
CA SER A 76 -15.05 4.39 -2.06
C SER A 76 -14.70 3.82 -0.70
N VAL A 77 -15.32 4.40 0.33
CA VAL A 77 -15.22 3.95 1.72
C VAL A 77 -16.63 3.89 2.30
N SER A 78 -16.96 2.75 2.88
CA SER A 78 -18.25 2.50 3.53
C SER A 78 -18.00 2.08 4.98
N PRO A 79 -18.01 3.02 5.94
CA PRO A 79 -17.86 2.71 7.35
C PRO A 79 -19.14 2.06 7.90
N LYS A 80 -18.97 1.03 8.71
CA LYS A 80 -19.99 0.44 9.55
C LYS A 80 -19.53 0.56 11.00
N ILE A 81 -20.27 1.24 11.83
CA ILE A 81 -19.93 1.50 13.23
C ILE A 81 -21.06 0.96 14.12
N LEU A 82 -20.72 0.09 15.08
CA LEU A 82 -21.70 -0.58 15.95
C LEU A 82 -22.83 -1.23 15.14
N ASP A 83 -22.46 -1.97 14.10
CA ASP A 83 -23.38 -2.61 13.14
C ASP A 83 -24.31 -1.68 12.35
N LYS A 84 -24.14 -0.37 12.48
CA LYS A 84 -24.89 0.63 11.71
C LYS A 84 -24.10 1.12 10.51
N ASP A 85 -24.68 1.08 9.34
CA ASP A 85 -24.11 1.66 8.13
C ASP A 85 -24.14 3.20 8.24
N ILE A 86 -22.97 3.82 8.12
CA ILE A 86 -22.84 5.28 8.13
C ILE A 86 -23.13 5.85 6.74
N GLY A 87 -23.05 5.01 5.72
CA GLY A 87 -23.23 5.35 4.33
C GLY A 87 -21.95 5.25 3.52
N LYS A 88 -22.06 5.51 2.23
CA LYS A 88 -20.96 5.36 1.26
C LYS A 88 -20.41 6.72 0.87
N PHE A 89 -19.11 6.91 1.08
CA PHE A 89 -18.34 8.00 0.53
C PHE A 89 -17.69 7.49 -0.76
N GLN A 90 -17.92 8.14 -1.88
CA GLN A 90 -17.45 7.67 -3.16
C GLN A 90 -16.88 8.80 -4.01
N TRP A 91 -15.73 8.54 -4.58
CA TRP A 91 -15.09 9.34 -5.61
C TRP A 91 -14.98 8.51 -6.89
N THR A 92 -15.56 8.99 -7.99
CA THR A 92 -15.41 8.38 -9.31
C THR A 92 -14.91 9.41 -10.30
N ALA A 93 -14.19 8.94 -11.29
CA ALA A 93 -13.61 9.79 -12.32
C ALA A 93 -13.81 9.21 -13.73
N ASN A 94 -13.92 10.09 -14.70
CA ASN A 94 -13.75 9.78 -16.11
C ASN A 94 -12.69 10.72 -16.74
N ASN A 95 -12.56 10.73 -18.05
CA ASN A 95 -11.56 11.54 -18.76
C ASN A 95 -11.61 13.06 -18.49
N SER A 96 -12.74 13.59 -18.07
CA SER A 96 -12.97 15.04 -17.99
C SER A 96 -13.53 15.53 -16.66
N THR A 97 -14.07 14.63 -15.85
CA THR A 97 -14.89 15.01 -14.69
C THR A 97 -14.69 14.04 -13.54
N GLN A 98 -14.57 14.61 -12.36
CA GLN A 98 -14.61 13.90 -11.08
C GLN A 98 -16.01 14.00 -10.49
N PHE A 99 -16.47 12.95 -9.81
CA PHE A 99 -17.76 12.90 -9.15
C PHE A 99 -17.60 12.48 -7.71
N PHE A 100 -18.24 13.20 -6.80
CA PHE A 100 -18.20 12.95 -5.37
C PHE A 100 -19.60 12.68 -4.85
N GLU A 101 -19.75 11.59 -4.12
CA GLU A 101 -20.96 11.20 -3.42
C GLU A 101 -20.63 10.97 -1.95
N SER A 102 -21.50 11.42 -1.06
CA SER A 102 -21.34 11.28 0.38
C SER A 102 -22.71 11.24 1.03
N PRO A 103 -22.92 10.48 2.11
CA PRO A 103 -24.15 10.53 2.89
C PRO A 103 -24.41 11.89 3.55
N LEU A 104 -23.36 12.74 3.61
CA LEU A 104 -23.46 14.11 4.12
C LEU A 104 -24.10 15.07 3.10
N PHE A 105 -24.15 14.69 1.83
CA PHE A 105 -24.68 15.52 0.75
C PHE A 105 -25.97 14.97 0.18
N LYS A 106 -26.93 15.85 -0.04
CA LYS A 106 -28.20 15.47 -0.69
C LYS A 106 -28.08 15.19 -2.20
N LYS A 107 -26.97 15.64 -2.81
CA LYS A 107 -26.75 15.57 -4.27
C LYS A 107 -25.34 15.08 -4.54
N LYS A 108 -25.17 14.47 -5.70
CA LYS A 108 -23.86 14.18 -6.26
C LYS A 108 -23.22 15.46 -6.77
N TYR A 109 -21.97 15.69 -6.39
CA TYR A 109 -21.17 16.80 -6.88
C TYR A 109 -20.28 16.35 -8.02
N SER A 110 -20.01 17.26 -8.95
CA SER A 110 -19.07 17.02 -10.03
C SER A 110 -18.18 18.25 -10.25
N VAL A 111 -16.90 17.98 -10.56
CA VAL A 111 -15.89 18.99 -10.85
C VAL A 111 -15.16 18.58 -12.12
N LYS A 112 -14.95 19.49 -13.05
CA LYS A 112 -14.13 19.22 -14.23
C LYS A 112 -12.67 19.06 -13.84
N ASN A 113 -11.96 18.17 -14.55
CA ASN A 113 -10.54 17.93 -14.27
C ASN A 113 -9.68 19.20 -14.42
N SER A 114 -10.11 20.16 -15.26
CA SER A 114 -9.45 21.47 -15.43
C SER A 114 -9.66 22.43 -14.27
N GLU A 115 -10.60 22.17 -13.36
CA GLU A 115 -11.02 23.06 -12.27
C GLU A 115 -10.69 22.47 -10.88
N LEU A 116 -9.97 21.34 -10.83
CA LEU A 116 -9.74 20.58 -9.58
C LEU A 116 -8.90 21.37 -8.56
N LEU A 117 -7.83 22.00 -8.99
CA LEU A 117 -6.96 22.79 -8.10
C LEU A 117 -7.71 23.99 -7.52
N GLU A 118 -8.43 24.74 -8.35
CA GLU A 118 -9.22 25.89 -7.90
C GLU A 118 -10.36 25.47 -6.97
N THR A 119 -10.99 24.32 -7.27
CA THR A 119 -12.03 23.76 -6.39
C THR A 119 -11.44 23.31 -5.05
N ALA A 120 -10.27 22.67 -5.04
CA ALA A 120 -9.59 22.28 -3.81
C ALA A 120 -9.25 23.51 -2.96
N ALA A 121 -8.65 24.53 -3.54
CA ALA A 121 -8.33 25.77 -2.86
C ALA A 121 -9.57 26.43 -2.23
N GLN A 122 -10.69 26.49 -2.96
CA GLN A 122 -11.96 27.01 -2.44
C GLN A 122 -12.51 26.19 -1.26
N ILE A 123 -12.36 24.85 -1.28
CA ILE A 123 -12.82 23.99 -0.18
C ILE A 123 -12.02 24.23 1.10
N PHE A 124 -10.72 24.49 0.97
CA PHE A 124 -9.83 24.74 2.11
C PHE A 124 -9.66 26.20 2.47
N ASP A 125 -10.38 27.11 1.79
CA ASP A 125 -10.30 28.57 1.98
C ASP A 125 -8.89 29.14 1.76
N GLU A 126 -8.22 28.63 0.71
CA GLU A 126 -6.85 29.00 0.33
C GLU A 126 -6.80 29.62 -1.07
N ASP A 127 -5.71 30.36 -1.36
CA ASP A 127 -5.51 30.92 -2.70
C ASP A 127 -4.97 29.85 -3.66
N PRO A 128 -5.56 29.67 -4.86
CA PRO A 128 -5.03 28.76 -5.85
C PRO A 128 -3.57 28.99 -6.25
N SER A 129 -3.04 30.22 -6.06
CA SER A 129 -1.64 30.54 -6.32
C SER A 129 -0.69 29.86 -5.34
N ASP A 130 -1.08 29.69 -4.07
CA ASP A 130 -0.28 29.03 -3.05
C ASP A 130 -0.01 27.57 -3.45
N TYR A 131 -1.04 26.88 -3.93
CA TYR A 131 -0.88 25.51 -4.45
C TYR A 131 0.04 25.44 -5.67
N LYS A 132 -0.03 26.44 -6.57
CA LYS A 132 0.85 26.51 -7.77
C LYS A 132 2.29 26.77 -7.39
N ASP A 133 2.52 27.61 -6.38
CA ASP A 133 3.86 27.92 -5.87
C ASP A 133 4.51 26.69 -5.19
N GLU A 134 3.70 25.80 -4.62
CA GLU A 134 4.11 24.48 -4.11
C GLU A 134 4.29 23.43 -5.23
N GLY A 135 4.07 23.78 -6.48
CA GLY A 135 4.21 22.90 -7.63
C GLY A 135 3.01 21.98 -7.88
N LEU A 136 1.88 22.24 -7.24
CA LEU A 136 0.66 21.47 -7.43
C LEU A 136 -0.10 21.91 -8.70
N SER A 137 -0.83 20.99 -9.27
CA SER A 137 -1.64 21.16 -10.48
C SER A 137 -2.95 20.37 -10.40
N ASN A 138 -3.84 20.53 -11.35
CA ASN A 138 -5.05 19.73 -11.45
C ASN A 138 -4.77 18.20 -11.40
N ALA A 139 -3.64 17.76 -11.96
CA ALA A 139 -3.24 16.36 -11.97
C ALA A 139 -3.05 15.76 -10.56
N ASN A 140 -2.66 16.59 -9.58
CA ASN A 140 -2.49 16.16 -8.19
C ASN A 140 -3.82 15.84 -7.49
N PHE A 141 -4.92 16.35 -8.01
CA PHE A 141 -6.28 16.14 -7.51
C PHE A 141 -7.12 15.20 -8.40
N ASP A 142 -6.54 14.66 -9.49
CA ASP A 142 -7.22 13.74 -10.41
C ASP A 142 -7.08 12.29 -9.93
N LEU A 143 -8.22 11.63 -9.69
CA LEU A 143 -8.27 10.24 -9.24
C LEU A 143 -7.59 9.28 -10.24
N ASN A 144 -7.85 9.44 -11.54
CA ASN A 144 -7.27 8.57 -12.55
C ASN A 144 -5.76 8.71 -12.61
N ASN A 145 -5.26 9.95 -12.46
CA ASN A 145 -3.83 10.21 -12.39
C ASN A 145 -3.21 9.54 -11.15
N LYS A 146 -3.83 9.68 -9.98
CA LYS A 146 -3.36 9.01 -8.75
C LYS A 146 -3.34 7.48 -8.90
N LEU A 147 -4.39 6.88 -9.44
CA LEU A 147 -4.44 5.45 -9.68
C LEU A 147 -3.42 4.99 -10.73
N GLY A 148 -3.20 5.80 -11.77
CA GLY A 148 -2.16 5.55 -12.79
C GLY A 148 -0.74 5.64 -12.24
N ILE A 149 -0.46 6.62 -11.37
CA ILE A 149 0.85 6.79 -10.72
C ILE A 149 1.20 5.58 -9.87
N VAL A 150 0.27 5.06 -9.07
CA VAL A 150 0.49 3.84 -8.26
C VAL A 150 1.00 2.69 -9.12
N HIS A 151 0.48 2.54 -10.33
CA HIS A 151 0.91 1.47 -11.24
C HIS A 151 2.20 1.80 -12.01
N SER A 152 2.44 3.06 -12.35
CA SER A 152 3.65 3.46 -13.10
C SER A 152 4.92 3.41 -12.24
N GLN A 153 4.80 3.68 -10.95
CA GLN A 153 5.94 3.67 -10.02
C GLN A 153 6.28 2.28 -9.49
N GLN A 154 5.47 1.30 -9.78
CA GLN A 154 5.62 -0.03 -9.22
C GLN A 154 6.94 -0.68 -9.60
N GLU A 155 7.41 -0.55 -10.84
CA GLU A 155 8.71 -1.07 -11.25
C GLU A 155 9.86 -0.44 -10.45
N ASP A 156 9.75 0.83 -10.12
CA ASP A 156 10.73 1.54 -9.31
C ASP A 156 10.67 1.08 -7.84
N VAL A 157 9.47 0.93 -7.29
CA VAL A 157 9.26 0.35 -5.95
C VAL A 157 9.81 -1.07 -5.86
N GLU A 158 9.58 -1.91 -6.89
CA GLU A 158 10.12 -3.27 -6.93
C GLU A 158 11.65 -3.29 -6.98
N LYS A 159 12.26 -2.45 -7.82
CA LYS A 159 13.73 -2.30 -7.86
C LYS A 159 14.26 -1.85 -6.50
N LEU A 160 13.53 -0.95 -5.85
CA LEU A 160 13.88 -0.48 -4.52
C LEU A 160 13.81 -1.61 -3.49
N ILE A 161 12.69 -2.33 -3.42
CA ILE A 161 12.51 -3.49 -2.52
C ILE A 161 13.61 -4.52 -2.77
N LYS A 162 13.87 -4.87 -4.03
CA LYS A 162 14.94 -5.81 -4.38
C LYS A 162 16.29 -5.33 -3.90
N ARG A 163 16.65 -4.07 -4.13
CA ARG A 163 17.92 -3.45 -3.73
C ARG A 163 18.16 -3.52 -2.22
N TYR A 164 17.13 -3.23 -1.42
CA TYR A 164 17.22 -3.28 0.04
C TYR A 164 17.16 -4.71 0.57
N THR A 165 16.42 -5.59 -0.08
CA THR A 165 16.42 -7.02 0.24
C THR A 165 17.80 -7.64 -0.03
N ASP A 166 18.41 -7.35 -1.17
CA ASP A 166 19.76 -7.81 -1.50
C ASP A 166 20.78 -7.28 -0.48
N LEU A 167 20.66 -6.01 -0.06
CA LEU A 167 21.53 -5.44 0.97
C LEU A 167 21.40 -6.20 2.29
N VAL A 168 20.20 -6.57 2.70
CA VAL A 168 19.99 -7.37 3.94
C VAL A 168 20.58 -8.74 3.76
N ILE A 169 20.32 -9.42 2.65
CA ILE A 169 20.80 -10.78 2.38
C ILE A 169 22.33 -10.82 2.34
N ASP A 170 22.97 -9.79 1.79
CA ASP A 170 24.43 -9.71 1.66
C ASP A 170 25.13 -9.48 3.04
N GLN A 171 24.40 -9.07 4.07
CA GLN A 171 24.89 -8.98 5.45
C GLN A 171 24.74 -10.29 6.25
N LEU A 172 24.03 -11.29 5.71
CA LEU A 172 23.80 -12.57 6.37
C LEU A 172 24.93 -13.55 6.06
N GLU A 173 25.31 -14.32 7.06
CA GLU A 173 26.35 -15.36 7.01
C GLU A 173 25.71 -16.73 7.21
N ASP A 174 26.45 -17.80 6.88
CA ASP A 174 25.94 -19.17 7.01
C ASP A 174 25.57 -19.51 8.48
N ASP A 175 26.25 -18.90 9.45
CA ASP A 175 26.02 -19.09 10.89
C ASP A 175 24.72 -18.43 11.39
N ASP A 176 24.14 -17.51 10.61
CA ASP A 176 22.85 -16.93 10.93
C ASP A 176 21.68 -17.90 10.65
N PHE A 177 21.96 -19.03 9.97
CA PHE A 177 20.95 -19.98 9.55
C PHE A 177 21.09 -21.32 10.26
N GLU A 178 20.06 -21.69 10.99
CA GLU A 178 19.95 -23.01 11.64
C GLU A 178 19.01 -23.91 10.83
N LYS A 179 19.46 -25.14 10.55
CA LYS A 179 18.66 -26.16 9.86
C LYS A 179 17.99 -27.07 10.87
N GLY A 180 16.68 -27.06 10.91
CA GLY A 180 15.89 -27.97 11.72
C GLY A 180 15.86 -29.40 11.17
N LYS A 181 15.23 -30.29 11.92
CA LYS A 181 14.96 -31.68 11.49
C LYS A 181 13.86 -31.69 10.43
N LYS A 182 13.86 -32.73 9.59
CA LYS A 182 12.76 -32.93 8.62
C LYS A 182 11.43 -33.09 9.37
N GLU A 183 10.42 -32.34 8.95
CA GLU A 183 9.06 -32.42 9.46
C GLU A 183 8.04 -32.48 8.33
N LYS A 184 6.90 -33.09 8.62
CA LYS A 184 5.79 -33.16 7.66
C LYS A 184 4.97 -31.88 7.75
N VAL A 185 4.93 -31.14 6.65
CA VAL A 185 4.16 -29.89 6.53
C VAL A 185 3.09 -30.06 5.45
N LYS A 186 1.87 -29.65 5.74
CA LYS A 186 0.78 -29.66 4.78
C LYS A 186 0.76 -28.33 4.03
N ILE A 187 0.97 -28.35 2.70
CA ILE A 187 0.96 -27.19 1.82
C ILE A 187 0.02 -27.51 0.67
N ASP A 188 -0.96 -26.63 0.44
CA ASP A 188 -1.97 -26.78 -0.63
C ASP A 188 -2.68 -28.13 -0.65
N GLY A 189 -2.94 -28.68 0.55
CA GLY A 189 -3.57 -29.98 0.70
C GLY A 189 -2.62 -31.20 0.62
N GLU A 190 -1.39 -31.02 0.17
CA GLU A 190 -0.36 -32.07 0.06
C GLU A 190 0.57 -32.09 1.27
N THR A 191 0.92 -33.26 1.74
CA THR A 191 1.90 -33.45 2.82
C THR A 191 3.31 -33.56 2.23
N LYS A 192 4.18 -32.60 2.54
CA LYS A 192 5.57 -32.55 2.09
C LYS A 192 6.52 -32.69 3.27
N ASN A 193 7.61 -33.44 3.08
CA ASN A 193 8.69 -33.50 4.07
C ASN A 193 9.66 -32.34 3.86
N LEU A 194 9.63 -31.35 4.74
CA LEU A 194 10.46 -30.16 4.65
C LEU A 194 11.47 -30.10 5.79
N LYS A 195 12.58 -29.42 5.56
CA LYS A 195 13.52 -29.03 6.62
C LYS A 195 13.30 -27.55 6.88
N PRO A 196 12.83 -27.15 8.07
CA PRO A 196 12.77 -25.73 8.43
C PRO A 196 14.18 -25.16 8.47
N ILE A 197 14.28 -23.88 8.07
CA ILE A 197 15.48 -23.08 8.21
C ILE A 197 15.10 -21.91 9.09
N THR A 198 15.72 -21.78 10.24
CA THR A 198 15.53 -20.65 11.14
C THR A 198 16.63 -19.64 10.86
N LEU A 199 16.24 -18.37 10.68
CA LEU A 199 17.17 -17.26 10.60
C LEU A 199 17.26 -16.59 11.98
N ASN A 200 18.44 -16.63 12.58
CA ASN A 200 18.74 -16.04 13.87
C ASN A 200 19.56 -14.77 13.65
N ILE A 201 18.96 -13.61 13.86
CA ILE A 201 19.65 -12.32 13.71
C ILE A 201 19.99 -11.80 15.11
N SER A 202 21.29 -11.74 15.44
CA SER A 202 21.74 -11.14 16.68
C SER A 202 21.46 -9.63 16.71
N ARG A 203 21.38 -9.04 17.90
CA ARG A 203 21.16 -7.59 18.08
C ARG A 203 22.23 -6.76 17.34
N ASP A 204 23.49 -7.17 17.40
CA ASP A 204 24.58 -6.46 16.73
C ASP A 204 24.49 -6.56 15.22
N LYS A 205 24.10 -7.71 14.69
CA LYS A 205 23.87 -7.89 13.26
C LYS A 205 22.66 -7.08 12.78
N ALA A 206 21.58 -7.09 13.54
CA ALA A 206 20.40 -6.24 13.24
C ALA A 206 20.78 -4.75 13.19
N LYS A 207 21.61 -4.28 14.15
CA LYS A 207 22.14 -2.92 14.16
C LYS A 207 23.01 -2.63 12.93
N LYS A 208 23.89 -3.54 12.52
CA LYS A 208 24.72 -3.39 11.32
C LYS A 208 23.86 -3.28 10.05
N ILE A 209 22.86 -4.15 9.90
CA ILE A 209 21.92 -4.15 8.79
C ILE A 209 21.16 -2.80 8.72
N THR A 210 20.63 -2.37 9.87
CA THR A 210 19.90 -1.10 9.96
C THR A 210 20.76 0.09 9.57
N VAL A 211 21.99 0.17 10.09
CA VAL A 211 22.93 1.25 9.76
C VAL A 211 23.30 1.22 8.27
N ALA A 212 23.53 0.05 7.69
CA ALA A 212 23.81 -0.08 6.26
C ALA A 212 22.62 0.36 5.41
N ALA A 213 21.40 -0.03 5.79
CA ALA A 213 20.18 0.38 5.11
C ALA A 213 19.95 1.90 5.18
N LEU A 214 20.13 2.51 6.36
CA LEU A 214 20.01 3.96 6.54
C LEU A 214 21.06 4.75 5.74
N LYS A 215 22.33 4.30 5.73
CA LYS A 215 23.38 4.93 4.93
C LYS A 215 23.06 4.87 3.44
N LYS A 216 22.54 3.76 2.96
CA LYS A 216 22.11 3.62 1.57
C LYS A 216 20.91 4.51 1.28
N ALA A 217 19.91 4.54 2.14
CA ALA A 217 18.69 5.34 2.00
C ALA A 217 19.00 6.84 1.88
N LYS A 218 19.94 7.33 2.69
CA LYS A 218 20.37 8.74 2.67
C LYS A 218 20.84 9.20 1.27
N ASN A 219 21.43 8.31 0.48
CA ASN A 219 22.00 8.63 -0.83
C ASN A 219 21.20 8.02 -2.00
N ASP A 220 20.06 7.39 -1.73
CA ASP A 220 19.23 6.75 -2.74
C ASP A 220 18.24 7.76 -3.34
N LYS A 221 18.62 8.35 -4.46
CA LYS A 221 17.80 9.35 -5.17
C LYS A 221 16.43 8.82 -5.59
N GLU A 222 16.32 7.52 -5.87
CA GLU A 222 15.05 6.89 -6.25
C GLU A 222 14.12 6.77 -5.05
N LEU A 223 14.64 6.41 -3.88
CA LEU A 223 13.89 6.42 -2.64
C LEU A 223 13.43 7.84 -2.28
N GLN A 224 14.32 8.83 -2.39
CA GLN A 224 13.98 10.23 -2.14
C GLN A 224 12.89 10.73 -3.09
N ARG A 225 12.99 10.43 -4.39
CA ARG A 225 11.96 10.77 -5.38
C ARG A 225 10.62 10.11 -5.08
N LEU A 226 10.61 8.84 -4.68
CA LEU A 226 9.38 8.11 -4.35
C LEU A 226 8.76 8.57 -3.03
N SER A 227 9.56 9.04 -2.06
CA SER A 227 9.05 9.62 -0.81
C SER A 227 8.49 11.02 -0.98
N SER A 228 9.09 11.87 -1.82
CA SER A 228 8.64 13.23 -2.09
C SER A 228 7.36 13.34 -2.92
N ILE A 229 6.88 12.25 -3.50
CA ILE A 229 5.60 12.22 -4.24
C ILE A 229 4.38 12.17 -3.28
N ASN A 230 4.62 11.86 -2.01
CA ASN A 230 3.57 11.76 -0.99
C ASN A 230 3.56 12.96 -0.02
N GLU A 231 4.41 13.94 -0.21
CA GLU A 231 4.38 15.24 0.43
C GLU A 231 3.64 16.23 -0.50
#